data_6fd5c10fe1d316549bdcd726f9760ed5
#
_entry.id   6fd5c10fe1d316549bdcd726f9760ed5
#
_cell.length_a   1.000
_cell.length_b   1.000
_cell.length_c   1.000
_cell.angle_alpha   90.00
_cell.angle_beta   90.00
_cell.angle_gamma   90.00
#
_symmetry.space_group_name_H-M   'P 1'
#
loop_
_entity.id
_entity.type
_entity.pdbx_description
1 polymer ?
#
loop_
_entity_poly.entity_id
_entity_poly.type
_entity_poly.pdbx_seq_one_letter_code
_entity_poly.pdbx_strand_id
1 'polypeptide(L)'
;VTNSLHNAKNGTSIHWHGIRQNYTNGNDGVVSITQCPTAPGSTITYKWRATQYGSSWYHSHIGLQAWEGVFGGIVINGPATANYQVDKGSLFLTDWSHPTVDELYLEAQTIGPPTLDTGLINGTNVFGNGTNSTGTRFQMKVNQGSSYRLRIVNSAVDTHWKFMSDNHTLTVIAAD
;
A
#
# COMPACT_ATOMS: atom_id res chain seq x y z
N VAL A 1 12.63 7.78 -9.99
CA VAL A 1 11.22 8.18 -9.88
C VAL A 1 11.06 9.59 -10.45
N THR A 2 10.17 9.74 -11.42
CA THR A 2 9.79 11.05 -11.98
C THR A 2 8.45 11.47 -11.39
N ASN A 3 8.37 12.69 -10.87
CA ASN A 3 7.11 13.23 -10.38
C ASN A 3 6.28 13.73 -11.57
N SER A 4 5.24 12.99 -11.91
CA SER A 4 4.26 13.33 -12.97
C SER A 4 2.91 13.84 -12.40
N LEU A 5 2.85 14.16 -11.13
CA LEU A 5 1.65 14.69 -10.47
C LEU A 5 1.48 16.17 -10.85
N HIS A 6 0.63 16.47 -11.82
CA HIS A 6 0.45 17.83 -12.34
C HIS A 6 -0.08 18.82 -11.31
N ASN A 7 -0.80 18.34 -10.29
CA ASN A 7 -1.43 19.18 -9.26
C ASN A 7 -0.71 19.13 -7.90
N ALA A 8 0.39 18.41 -7.80
CA ALA A 8 1.14 18.27 -6.53
C ALA A 8 1.95 19.54 -6.25
N LYS A 9 1.30 20.62 -5.86
CA LYS A 9 1.93 21.93 -5.56
C LYS A 9 3.08 21.80 -4.56
N ASN A 10 3.02 20.84 -3.65
CA ASN A 10 4.02 20.58 -2.62
C ASN A 10 5.09 19.57 -3.05
N GLY A 11 5.06 19.10 -4.29
CA GLY A 11 5.95 18.06 -4.76
C GLY A 11 5.54 16.67 -4.29
N THR A 12 6.49 15.72 -4.36
CA THR A 12 6.30 14.36 -3.84
C THR A 12 7.63 13.79 -3.33
N SER A 13 7.55 12.68 -2.62
CA SER A 13 8.69 11.81 -2.30
C SER A 13 8.21 10.38 -2.24
N ILE A 14 9.13 9.42 -2.33
CA ILE A 14 8.79 8.00 -2.15
C ILE A 14 9.59 7.45 -0.98
N HIS A 15 8.88 7.06 0.06
CA HIS A 15 9.44 6.32 1.18
C HIS A 15 9.37 4.81 0.92
N TRP A 16 10.45 4.12 1.25
CA TRP A 16 10.62 2.67 1.09
C TRP A 16 10.34 2.00 2.43
N HIS A 17 9.07 1.76 2.70
CA HIS A 17 8.59 1.32 3.99
C HIS A 17 9.23 -0.01 4.43
N GLY A 18 9.73 -0.06 5.66
CA GLY A 18 10.34 -1.27 6.23
C GLY A 18 11.75 -1.60 5.72
N ILE A 19 12.33 -0.80 4.84
CA ILE A 19 13.70 -0.99 4.37
C ILE A 19 14.69 -0.37 5.36
N ARG A 20 15.68 -1.13 5.80
CA ARG A 20 16.63 -0.69 6.85
C ARG A 20 17.46 0.53 6.51
N GLN A 21 17.68 0.83 5.23
CA GLN A 21 18.49 1.96 4.74
C GLN A 21 19.88 2.07 5.38
N ASN A 22 20.50 0.92 5.70
CA ASN A 22 21.81 0.88 6.33
C ASN A 22 22.86 1.55 5.44
N TYR A 23 23.46 2.64 5.91
CA TYR A 23 24.37 3.56 5.17
C TYR A 23 23.73 4.21 3.93
N THR A 24 22.42 4.14 3.75
CA THR A 24 21.71 4.76 2.62
C THR A 24 20.46 5.56 3.06
N ASN A 25 20.42 5.99 4.31
CA ASN A 25 19.29 6.74 4.88
C ASN A 25 18.96 8.03 4.12
N GLY A 26 19.91 8.64 3.41
CA GLY A 26 19.62 9.75 2.48
C GLY A 26 18.73 9.38 1.30
N ASN A 27 18.45 8.09 1.08
CA ASN A 27 17.53 7.56 0.05
C ASN A 27 16.21 7.05 0.64
N ASP A 28 15.92 7.36 1.90
CA ASP A 28 14.73 6.86 2.58
C ASP A 28 13.43 7.58 2.15
N GLY A 29 13.55 8.73 1.53
CA GLY A 29 12.42 9.44 0.94
C GLY A 29 11.54 10.20 1.93
N VAL A 30 12.00 10.43 3.15
CA VAL A 30 11.28 11.19 4.17
C VAL A 30 11.51 12.68 3.97
N VAL A 31 10.47 13.39 3.56
CA VAL A 31 10.52 14.83 3.28
C VAL A 31 10.90 15.62 4.53
N SER A 32 11.72 16.64 4.33
CA SER A 32 12.27 17.52 5.36
C SER A 32 13.26 16.86 6.32
N ILE A 33 13.53 15.56 6.17
CA ILE A 33 14.52 14.82 6.96
C ILE A 33 15.62 14.27 6.05
N THR A 34 15.27 13.43 5.07
CA THR A 34 16.27 12.80 4.19
C THR A 34 16.30 13.42 2.79
N GLN A 35 15.31 14.19 2.41
CA GLN A 35 15.24 14.89 1.12
C GLN A 35 14.32 16.11 1.16
N CYS A 36 14.48 16.99 0.17
CA CYS A 36 13.44 17.97 -0.20
C CYS A 36 12.35 17.31 -1.06
N PRO A 37 11.13 17.88 -1.11
CA PRO A 37 10.11 17.45 -2.05
C PRO A 37 10.63 17.48 -3.50
N THR A 38 10.33 16.45 -4.28
CA THR A 38 10.62 16.41 -5.71
C THR A 38 9.54 17.17 -6.46
N ALA A 39 9.90 18.26 -7.13
CA ALA A 39 8.96 19.10 -7.86
C ALA A 39 8.31 18.35 -9.04
N PRO A 40 7.09 18.75 -9.49
CA PRO A 40 6.49 18.24 -10.71
C PRO A 40 7.44 18.35 -11.92
N GLY A 41 7.51 17.30 -12.73
CA GLY A 41 8.43 17.19 -13.87
C GLY A 41 9.87 16.82 -13.52
N SER A 42 10.25 16.88 -12.25
CA SER A 42 11.60 16.53 -11.80
C SER A 42 11.75 15.04 -11.50
N THR A 43 12.99 14.56 -11.56
CA THR A 43 13.34 13.16 -11.31
C THR A 43 14.31 13.07 -10.13
N ILE A 44 14.07 12.13 -9.23
CA ILE A 44 15.00 11.72 -8.19
C ILE A 44 15.37 10.24 -8.36
N THR A 45 16.64 9.92 -8.10
CA THR A 45 17.13 8.54 -8.08
C THR A 45 17.33 8.09 -6.65
N TYR A 46 16.59 7.08 -6.24
CA TYR A 46 16.80 6.38 -4.99
C TYR A 46 17.73 5.20 -5.19
N LYS A 47 18.76 5.10 -4.36
CA LYS A 47 19.71 3.99 -4.43
C LYS A 47 19.93 3.41 -3.05
N TRP A 48 19.48 2.20 -2.86
CA TRP A 48 19.63 1.47 -1.61
C TRP A 48 19.92 -0.02 -1.87
N ARG A 49 20.42 -0.71 -0.86
CA ARG A 49 20.74 -2.13 -0.94
C ARG A 49 19.68 -2.93 -0.20
N ALA A 50 19.10 -3.91 -0.87
CA ALA A 50 18.24 -4.91 -0.24
C ALA A 50 19.09 -5.87 0.61
N THR A 51 19.12 -5.65 1.92
CA THR A 51 19.84 -6.49 2.90
C THR A 51 18.90 -7.41 3.68
N GLN A 52 17.64 -7.34 3.41
CA GLN A 52 16.57 -8.15 3.97
C GLN A 52 15.71 -8.69 2.82
N TYR A 53 14.88 -9.67 3.09
CA TYR A 53 13.94 -10.25 2.13
C TYR A 53 12.53 -10.27 2.73
N GLY A 54 11.52 -10.38 1.87
CA GLY A 54 10.14 -10.43 2.28
C GLY A 54 9.25 -9.53 1.45
N SER A 55 8.19 -9.04 2.04
CA SER A 55 7.18 -8.19 1.43
C SER A 55 7.08 -6.87 2.17
N SER A 56 7.00 -5.79 1.44
CA SER A 56 6.77 -4.46 1.98
C SER A 56 6.08 -3.60 0.95
N TRP A 57 6.09 -2.31 1.10
CA TRP A 57 5.49 -1.36 0.19
C TRP A 57 6.26 -0.04 0.15
N TYR A 58 6.08 0.71 -0.91
CA TYR A 58 6.54 2.09 -1.00
C TYR A 58 5.35 3.02 -1.08
N HIS A 59 5.51 4.24 -0.60
CA HIS A 59 4.43 5.23 -0.64
C HIS A 59 4.98 6.65 -0.59
N SER A 60 4.15 7.60 -1.03
CA SER A 60 4.49 9.02 -0.82
C SER A 60 4.61 9.34 0.66
N HIS A 61 5.58 10.18 1.01
CA HIS A 61 5.76 10.70 2.36
C HIS A 61 5.51 12.22 2.42
N ILE A 62 4.56 12.69 1.62
CA ILE A 62 4.06 14.08 1.63
C ILE A 62 2.58 14.07 1.98
N GLY A 63 2.22 14.72 3.10
CA GLY A 63 0.83 14.84 3.53
C GLY A 63 0.09 13.50 3.46
N LEU A 64 -1.02 13.49 2.74
CA LEU A 64 -1.89 12.32 2.57
C LEU A 64 -1.79 11.66 1.19
N GLN A 65 -0.80 12.02 0.37
CA GLN A 65 -0.66 11.51 -1.00
C GLN A 65 -0.62 9.97 -1.10
N ALA A 66 -0.13 9.27 -0.09
CA ALA A 66 -0.14 7.81 -0.04
C ALA A 66 -1.56 7.28 -0.24
N TRP A 67 -2.51 7.84 0.47
CA TRP A 67 -3.93 7.43 0.44
C TRP A 67 -4.73 8.03 -0.72
N GLU A 68 -4.13 8.97 -1.45
CA GLU A 68 -4.61 9.40 -2.78
C GLU A 68 -4.05 8.50 -3.92
N GLY A 69 -3.43 7.38 -3.57
CA GLY A 69 -3.02 6.34 -4.52
C GLY A 69 -1.53 6.31 -4.86
N VAL A 70 -0.68 7.11 -4.19
CA VAL A 70 0.77 7.09 -4.45
C VAL A 70 1.44 6.04 -3.56
N PHE A 71 1.23 4.78 -3.88
CA PHE A 71 1.84 3.63 -3.21
C PHE A 71 1.98 2.41 -4.14
N GLY A 72 2.76 1.43 -3.72
CA GLY A 72 2.90 0.15 -4.43
C GLY A 72 3.71 -0.87 -3.65
N GLY A 73 3.72 -2.12 -4.12
CA GLY A 73 4.37 -3.23 -3.43
C GLY A 73 5.88 -3.29 -3.64
N ILE A 74 6.57 -3.77 -2.62
CA ILE A 74 7.98 -4.17 -2.68
C ILE A 74 8.04 -5.67 -2.41
N VAL A 75 8.74 -6.39 -3.28
CA VAL A 75 9.05 -7.80 -3.09
C VAL A 75 10.57 -7.98 -3.20
N ILE A 76 11.17 -8.46 -2.13
CA ILE A 76 12.59 -8.82 -2.10
C ILE A 76 12.66 -10.33 -1.94
N ASN A 77 13.16 -11.02 -2.97
CA ASN A 77 13.20 -12.47 -2.99
C ASN A 77 14.17 -13.02 -1.93
N GLY A 78 13.79 -14.10 -1.28
CA GLY A 78 14.56 -14.77 -0.26
C GLY A 78 13.89 -16.06 0.20
N PRO A 79 14.42 -16.73 1.22
CA PRO A 79 13.86 -17.97 1.73
C PRO A 79 12.44 -17.77 2.29
N ALA A 80 11.69 -18.86 2.32
CA ALA A 80 10.37 -18.92 2.96
C ALA A 80 10.36 -20.04 3.99
N THR A 81 9.58 -19.89 5.07
CA THR A 81 9.47 -20.86 6.15
C THR A 81 8.53 -22.02 5.82
N ALA A 82 7.78 -21.94 4.73
CA ALA A 82 6.98 -23.02 4.16
C ALA A 82 6.99 -22.97 2.63
N ASN A 83 6.78 -24.14 2.02
CA ASN A 83 6.74 -24.25 0.56
C ASN A 83 5.44 -23.72 -0.01
N TYR A 84 5.52 -23.09 -1.18
CA TYR A 84 4.41 -22.70 -2.01
C TYR A 84 4.77 -22.88 -3.48
N GLN A 85 3.77 -23.12 -4.33
CA GLN A 85 4.00 -23.32 -5.76
C GLN A 85 3.86 -22.01 -6.56
N VAL A 86 2.99 -21.11 -6.11
CA VAL A 86 2.71 -19.88 -6.86
C VAL A 86 2.71 -18.68 -5.92
N ASP A 87 3.49 -17.67 -6.26
CA ASP A 87 3.45 -16.36 -5.62
C ASP A 87 2.44 -15.47 -6.36
N LYS A 88 1.46 -14.97 -5.64
CA LYS A 88 0.42 -14.07 -6.18
C LYS A 88 0.77 -12.60 -6.09
N GLY A 89 1.96 -12.28 -5.57
CA GLY A 89 2.41 -10.90 -5.39
C GLY A 89 1.70 -10.17 -4.25
N SER A 90 1.75 -8.85 -4.28
CA SER A 90 1.19 -8.00 -3.25
C SER A 90 -0.34 -7.95 -3.34
N LEU A 91 -0.97 -8.08 -2.18
CA LEU A 91 -2.41 -7.95 -2.00
C LEU A 91 -2.64 -6.83 -0.98
N PHE A 92 -3.07 -5.69 -1.49
CA PHE A 92 -3.30 -4.50 -0.70
C PHE A 92 -4.70 -4.51 -0.09
N LEU A 93 -4.76 -4.22 1.19
CA LEU A 93 -5.99 -3.94 1.92
C LEU A 93 -5.99 -2.45 2.25
N THR A 94 -6.93 -1.71 1.67
CA THR A 94 -7.07 -0.26 1.88
C THR A 94 -8.48 0.05 2.37
N ASP A 95 -8.61 1.06 3.18
CA ASP A 95 -9.88 1.75 3.38
C ASP A 95 -10.04 2.84 2.31
N TRP A 96 -11.27 3.23 2.05
CA TRP A 96 -11.56 4.16 0.97
C TRP A 96 -12.86 4.92 1.22
N SER A 97 -12.90 6.16 0.75
CA SER A 97 -14.11 7.00 0.76
C SER A 97 -14.27 7.73 -0.56
N HIS A 98 -15.49 8.16 -0.86
CA HIS A 98 -15.81 8.99 -2.03
C HIS A 98 -15.23 10.40 -1.90
N PRO A 99 -15.37 11.10 -0.76
CA PRO A 99 -14.54 12.26 -0.48
C PRO A 99 -13.06 11.87 -0.39
N THR A 100 -12.18 12.71 -0.87
CA THR A 100 -10.73 12.49 -0.78
C THR A 100 -10.26 12.55 0.68
N VAL A 101 -9.11 11.96 0.97
CA VAL A 101 -8.56 12.04 2.33
C VAL A 101 -8.17 13.47 2.69
N ASP A 102 -7.80 14.31 1.73
CA ASP A 102 -7.54 15.74 1.96
C ASP A 102 -8.83 16.48 2.37
N GLU A 103 -9.98 16.13 1.80
CA GLU A 103 -11.28 16.67 2.21
C GLU A 103 -11.68 16.22 3.61
N LEU A 104 -11.47 14.92 3.92
CA LEU A 104 -11.78 14.35 5.23
C LEU A 104 -10.81 14.80 6.34
N TYR A 105 -9.64 15.30 5.98
CA TYR A 105 -8.61 15.67 6.95
C TYR A 105 -9.06 16.79 7.90
N LEU A 106 -9.82 17.76 7.40
CA LEU A 106 -10.36 18.83 8.24
C LEU A 106 -11.34 18.28 9.29
N GLU A 107 -12.18 17.33 8.92
CA GLU A 107 -13.10 16.64 9.84
C GLU A 107 -12.30 15.87 10.89
N ALA A 108 -11.28 15.13 10.47
CA ALA A 108 -10.40 14.39 11.38
C ALA A 108 -9.73 15.29 12.42
N GLN A 109 -9.37 16.50 12.06
CA GLN A 109 -8.72 17.47 12.96
C GLN A 109 -9.69 18.15 13.95
N THR A 110 -10.96 18.27 13.58
CA THR A 110 -11.93 19.08 14.34
C THR A 110 -12.94 18.26 15.12
N ILE A 111 -13.35 17.12 14.59
CA ILE A 111 -14.43 16.28 15.14
C ILE A 111 -13.87 14.93 15.63
N GLY A 112 -12.90 14.38 14.94
CA GLY A 112 -12.32 13.05 15.18
C GLY A 112 -12.23 12.22 13.91
N PRO A 113 -11.75 10.97 14.00
CA PRO A 113 -11.58 10.12 12.84
C PRO A 113 -12.90 9.95 12.06
N PRO A 114 -12.95 10.32 10.77
CA PRO A 114 -14.16 10.15 9.95
C PRO A 114 -14.45 8.68 9.71
N THR A 115 -15.72 8.34 9.50
CA THR A 115 -16.10 7.00 9.06
C THR A 115 -15.85 6.87 7.57
N LEU A 116 -15.03 5.89 7.18
CA LEU A 116 -14.73 5.61 5.77
C LEU A 116 -15.79 4.71 5.13
N ASP A 117 -16.03 4.88 3.84
CA ASP A 117 -17.18 4.26 3.16
C ASP A 117 -17.01 2.75 2.94
N THR A 118 -15.80 2.27 2.68
CA THR A 118 -15.57 0.87 2.33
C THR A 118 -14.12 0.44 2.50
N GLY A 119 -13.89 -0.87 2.45
CA GLY A 119 -12.58 -1.48 2.29
C GLY A 119 -12.38 -2.03 0.88
N LEU A 120 -11.18 -1.92 0.35
CA LEU A 120 -10.82 -2.43 -0.97
C LEU A 120 -9.75 -3.51 -0.87
N ILE A 121 -9.83 -4.50 -1.75
CA ILE A 121 -8.74 -5.44 -2.03
C ILE A 121 -8.19 -5.12 -3.43
N ASN A 122 -6.92 -4.74 -3.50
CA ASN A 122 -6.27 -4.29 -4.74
C ASN A 122 -7.12 -3.25 -5.51
N GLY A 123 -7.65 -2.27 -4.78
CA GLY A 123 -8.43 -1.18 -5.36
C GLY A 123 -9.85 -1.53 -5.78
N THR A 124 -10.38 -2.71 -5.42
CA THR A 124 -11.70 -3.15 -5.84
C THR A 124 -12.61 -3.56 -4.69
N ASN A 125 -13.86 -3.17 -4.75
CA ASN A 125 -14.98 -3.69 -3.96
C ASN A 125 -16.31 -3.28 -4.64
N VAL A 126 -17.41 -3.81 -4.13
CA VAL A 126 -18.76 -3.38 -4.47
C VAL A 126 -19.23 -2.36 -3.44
N PHE A 127 -19.80 -1.26 -3.92
CA PHE A 127 -20.42 -0.24 -3.10
C PHE A 127 -21.93 -0.12 -3.41
N GLY A 128 -22.75 0.13 -2.39
CA GLY A 128 -24.20 0.16 -2.52
C GLY A 128 -24.88 -1.18 -2.31
N ASN A 129 -26.18 -1.21 -2.50
CA ASN A 129 -27.03 -2.36 -2.24
C ASN A 129 -27.94 -2.71 -3.44
N GLY A 130 -28.10 -3.99 -3.69
CA GLY A 130 -29.02 -4.51 -4.69
C GLY A 130 -28.75 -3.98 -6.11
N THR A 131 -29.79 -3.49 -6.78
CA THR A 131 -29.70 -2.95 -8.15
C THR A 131 -28.92 -1.64 -8.27
N ASN A 132 -28.67 -0.96 -7.18
CA ASN A 132 -27.90 0.29 -7.11
C ASN A 132 -26.44 0.06 -6.74
N SER A 133 -25.97 -1.20 -6.76
CA SER A 133 -24.56 -1.48 -6.48
C SER A 133 -23.68 -1.13 -7.67
N THR A 134 -22.49 -0.60 -7.38
CA THR A 134 -21.44 -0.28 -8.34
C THR A 134 -20.15 -0.99 -7.97
N GLY A 135 -19.18 -1.04 -8.90
CA GLY A 135 -17.90 -1.69 -8.68
C GLY A 135 -17.96 -3.21 -8.85
N THR A 136 -16.86 -3.87 -8.54
CA THR A 136 -16.69 -5.32 -8.65
C THR A 136 -15.86 -5.86 -7.47
N ARG A 137 -16.19 -7.07 -7.02
CA ARG A 137 -15.39 -7.74 -6.00
C ARG A 137 -14.06 -8.22 -6.57
N PHE A 138 -13.01 -8.13 -5.77
CA PHE A 138 -11.72 -8.72 -6.11
C PHE A 138 -11.87 -10.22 -6.39
N GLN A 139 -11.22 -10.68 -7.46
CA GLN A 139 -11.20 -12.08 -7.85
C GLN A 139 -9.77 -12.55 -8.13
N MET A 140 -9.44 -13.72 -7.63
CA MET A 140 -8.16 -14.37 -7.87
C MET A 140 -8.39 -15.80 -8.31
N LYS A 141 -7.88 -16.17 -9.48
CA LYS A 141 -7.95 -17.54 -9.97
C LYS A 141 -6.91 -18.41 -9.27
N VAL A 142 -7.36 -19.55 -8.77
CA VAL A 142 -6.55 -20.58 -8.13
C VAL A 142 -6.89 -21.95 -8.70
N ASN A 143 -5.93 -22.86 -8.69
CA ASN A 143 -6.11 -24.26 -9.08
C ASN A 143 -6.21 -25.13 -7.84
N GLN A 144 -7.14 -26.05 -7.82
CA GLN A 144 -7.27 -27.02 -6.74
C GLN A 144 -5.98 -27.82 -6.56
N GLY A 145 -5.58 -28.04 -5.33
CA GLY A 145 -4.37 -28.80 -4.97
C GLY A 145 -3.06 -28.01 -5.03
N SER A 146 -3.10 -26.73 -5.45
CA SER A 146 -1.92 -25.86 -5.43
C SER A 146 -1.88 -24.98 -4.18
N SER A 147 -0.67 -24.72 -3.69
CA SER A 147 -0.44 -23.76 -2.59
C SER A 147 0.02 -22.41 -3.13
N TYR A 148 -0.48 -21.36 -2.53
CA TYR A 148 -0.28 -19.97 -2.96
C TYR A 148 0.29 -19.12 -1.85
N ARG A 149 1.27 -18.29 -2.18
CA ARG A 149 1.72 -17.20 -1.32
C ARG A 149 0.95 -15.94 -1.64
N LEU A 150 0.33 -15.36 -0.61
CA LEU A 150 -0.27 -14.02 -0.65
C LEU A 150 0.64 -13.09 0.15
N ARG A 151 0.98 -11.94 -0.42
CA ARG A 151 1.77 -10.90 0.23
C ARG A 151 0.84 -9.77 0.65
N ILE A 152 0.30 -9.90 1.85
CA ILE A 152 -0.75 -9.00 2.35
C ILE A 152 -0.10 -7.74 2.91
N VAL A 153 -0.53 -6.60 2.41
CA VAL A 153 -0.09 -5.28 2.85
C VAL A 153 -1.30 -4.50 3.35
N ASN A 154 -1.28 -4.09 4.62
CA ASN A 154 -2.22 -3.09 5.11
C ASN A 154 -1.70 -1.70 4.72
N SER A 155 -2.38 -1.06 3.77
CA SER A 155 -2.13 0.31 3.33
C SER A 155 -3.28 1.26 3.66
N ALA A 156 -4.11 0.90 4.63
CA ALA A 156 -5.21 1.74 5.11
C ALA A 156 -4.68 3.01 5.81
N VAL A 157 -5.45 4.08 5.75
CA VAL A 157 -5.16 5.32 6.50
C VAL A 157 -5.45 5.14 8.00
N ASP A 158 -6.48 4.35 8.34
CA ASP A 158 -6.93 4.17 9.73
C ASP A 158 -7.26 2.70 10.08
N THR A 159 -7.75 1.90 9.14
CA THR A 159 -8.37 0.61 9.44
C THR A 159 -7.37 -0.51 9.76
N HIS A 160 -7.66 -1.25 10.83
CA HIS A 160 -7.02 -2.53 11.14
C HIS A 160 -7.82 -3.68 10.51
N TRP A 161 -7.18 -4.50 9.69
CA TRP A 161 -7.84 -5.58 8.96
C TRP A 161 -7.68 -6.93 9.65
N LYS A 162 -8.77 -7.69 9.69
CA LYS A 162 -8.74 -9.14 9.90
C LYS A 162 -8.92 -9.81 8.55
N PHE A 163 -7.89 -10.50 8.07
CA PHE A 163 -7.93 -11.20 6.79
C PHE A 163 -8.19 -12.69 6.99
N MET A 164 -9.14 -13.22 6.23
CA MET A 164 -9.49 -14.64 6.22
C MET A 164 -9.95 -15.07 4.83
N SER A 165 -9.91 -16.37 4.60
CA SER A 165 -10.51 -16.99 3.41
C SER A 165 -11.44 -18.10 3.89
N ASP A 166 -12.70 -18.08 3.44
CA ASP A 166 -13.72 -19.06 3.86
C ASP A 166 -13.26 -20.48 3.55
N ASN A 167 -13.44 -21.37 4.51
CA ASN A 167 -13.07 -22.79 4.43
C ASN A 167 -11.57 -23.07 4.15
N HIS A 168 -10.70 -22.10 4.41
CA HIS A 168 -9.25 -22.27 4.27
C HIS A 168 -8.52 -21.91 5.56
N THR A 169 -7.47 -22.65 5.86
CA THR A 169 -6.48 -22.28 6.87
C THR A 169 -5.35 -21.52 6.19
N LEU A 170 -5.00 -20.36 6.73
CA LEU A 170 -3.86 -19.57 6.28
C LEU A 170 -2.68 -19.81 7.22
N THR A 171 -1.51 -20.11 6.66
CA THR A 171 -0.27 -20.23 7.40
C THR A 171 0.54 -18.95 7.24
N VAL A 172 0.86 -18.28 8.34
CA VAL A 172 1.78 -17.12 8.33
C VAL A 172 3.19 -17.64 8.15
N ILE A 173 3.87 -17.22 7.08
CA ILE A 173 5.23 -17.65 6.74
C ILE A 173 6.25 -16.50 6.77
N ALA A 174 5.79 -15.27 6.86
CA ALA A 174 6.60 -14.08 7.09
C ALA A 174 5.75 -13.00 7.76
N ALA A 175 6.40 -12.10 8.50
CA ALA A 175 5.86 -10.87 9.04
C ALA A 175 6.98 -9.84 8.95
N ASP A 176 6.95 -9.03 7.90
CA ASP A 176 8.01 -8.10 7.50
C ASP A 176 7.70 -6.65 7.90
#